data_69551476aa28defc1feadebbb8d4c780
#
_entry.id   69551476aa28defc1feadebbb8d4c780
#
_cell.length_a   1.000
_cell.length_b   1.000
_cell.length_c   1.000
_cell.angle_alpha   90.00
_cell.angle_beta   90.00
_cell.angle_gamma   90.00
#
_symmetry.space_group_name_H-M   'P 1'
#
loop_
_entity.id
_entity.type
_entity.pdbx_description
1 polymer ?
#
loop_
_entity_poly.entity_id
_entity_poly.type
_entity_poly.pdbx_seq_one_letter_code
_entity_poly.pdbx_strand_id
1 'polypeptide(L)'
;MNNNLNKARKEKNDEFYTQYKDIEKECKHYVEHFKNQWIYLPCDTEDSNFWKYFIDHFNEYGLKKLTATHINLDGTPSYRLDYDGLEVTKTALNGNGDFRSEECKKIKNECDMVITNPPFSLFREFIKWLK
;
A
#
# COMPACT_ATOMS: atom_id res chain seq x y z
N MET A 1 0.69 -29.63 20.37
CA MET A 1 1.27 -28.56 20.05
C MET A 1 0.88 -27.86 18.76
N ASN A 2 1.36 -26.76 18.53
CA ASN A 2 0.74 -25.77 17.70
C ASN A 2 1.34 -25.58 16.32
N ASN A 3 2.01 -26.58 15.78
CA ASN A 3 2.62 -26.45 14.46
C ASN A 3 1.61 -26.19 13.37
N ASN A 4 0.45 -26.86 13.43
CA ASN A 4 -0.60 -26.64 12.43
C ASN A 4 -1.21 -25.26 12.56
N LEU A 5 -1.37 -24.78 13.77
CA LEU A 5 -1.90 -23.45 14.01
C LEU A 5 -0.95 -22.37 13.55
N ASN A 6 0.35 -22.54 13.82
CA ASN A 6 1.36 -21.59 13.37
C ASN A 6 1.48 -21.58 11.84
N LYS A 7 1.39 -22.74 11.23
CA LYS A 7 1.41 -22.86 9.77
C LYS A 7 0.21 -22.17 9.15
N ALA A 8 -0.98 -22.40 9.71
CA ALA A 8 -2.20 -21.76 9.21
C ALA A 8 -2.11 -20.24 9.34
N ARG A 9 -1.56 -19.77 10.45
CA ARG A 9 -1.37 -18.35 10.71
C ARG A 9 -0.39 -17.73 9.69
N LYS A 10 0.69 -18.44 9.41
CA LYS A 10 1.68 -17.98 8.44
C LYS A 10 1.09 -17.94 7.03
N GLU A 11 0.36 -18.97 6.64
CA GLU A 11 -0.29 -19.01 5.33
C GLU A 11 -1.31 -17.87 5.19
N LYS A 12 -2.06 -17.60 6.24
CA LYS A 12 -3.03 -16.52 6.26
C LYS A 12 -2.34 -15.16 6.12
N ASN A 13 -1.21 -14.98 6.79
CA ASN A 13 -0.44 -13.75 6.67
C ASN A 13 0.12 -13.60 5.25
N ASP A 14 0.56 -14.69 4.64
CA ASP A 14 1.07 -14.66 3.26
C ASP A 14 -0.03 -14.30 2.27
N GLU A 15 -1.29 -14.61 2.58
CA GLU A 15 -2.42 -14.19 1.75
C GLU A 15 -2.72 -12.70 1.91
N PHE A 16 -2.64 -12.17 3.15
CA PHE A 16 -2.98 -10.78 3.43
C PHE A 16 -1.80 -9.84 3.27
N TYR A 17 -0.58 -10.33 3.52
CA TYR A 17 0.62 -9.50 3.52
C TYR A 17 1.59 -10.03 2.49
N THR A 18 1.53 -9.46 1.30
CA THR A 18 2.44 -9.83 0.22
C THR A 18 3.89 -9.67 0.68
N GLN A 19 4.70 -10.67 0.40
CA GLN A 19 6.10 -10.67 0.79
C GLN A 19 6.88 -9.61 0.02
N TYR A 20 7.83 -8.99 0.68
CA TYR A 20 8.64 -7.92 0.08
C TYR A 20 9.31 -8.38 -1.22
N LYS A 21 9.91 -9.56 -1.22
CA LYS A 21 10.60 -10.08 -2.40
C LYS A 21 9.66 -10.32 -3.58
N ASP A 22 8.40 -10.62 -3.31
CA ASP A 22 7.41 -10.82 -4.36
C ASP A 22 6.99 -9.48 -4.95
N ILE A 23 6.87 -8.47 -4.12
CA ILE A 23 6.60 -7.10 -4.58
C ILE A 23 7.75 -6.63 -5.47
N GLU A 24 8.98 -6.84 -5.02
CA GLU A 24 10.16 -6.47 -5.78
C GLU A 24 10.20 -7.16 -7.14
N LYS A 25 9.91 -8.45 -7.15
CA LYS A 25 9.90 -9.25 -8.38
C LYS A 25 8.87 -8.72 -9.39
N GLU A 26 7.69 -8.40 -8.93
CA GLU A 26 6.64 -7.89 -9.82
C GLU A 26 6.83 -6.42 -10.18
N CYS A 27 7.14 -5.59 -9.21
CA CYS A 27 7.22 -4.14 -9.45
C CYS A 27 8.36 -3.74 -10.37
N LYS A 28 9.42 -4.52 -10.43
CA LYS A 28 10.53 -4.18 -11.33
C LYS A 28 10.13 -4.21 -12.80
N HIS A 29 9.01 -4.87 -13.12
CA HIS A 29 8.48 -4.83 -14.49
C HIS A 29 7.75 -3.52 -14.79
N TYR A 30 7.49 -2.70 -13.78
CA TYR A 30 6.69 -1.48 -13.90
C TYR A 30 7.45 -0.22 -13.50
N VAL A 31 8.77 -0.31 -13.31
CA VAL A 31 9.57 0.80 -12.78
C VAL A 31 9.39 2.08 -13.58
N GLU A 32 9.33 1.96 -14.90
CA GLU A 32 9.15 3.12 -15.76
C GLU A 32 7.81 3.81 -15.56
N HIS A 33 6.80 3.04 -15.12
CA HIS A 33 5.46 3.58 -14.86
C HIS A 33 5.38 4.36 -13.55
N PHE A 34 6.34 4.16 -12.65
CA PHE A 34 6.34 4.81 -11.34
C PHE A 34 6.98 6.20 -11.38
N LYS A 35 7.78 6.49 -12.38
CA LYS A 35 8.54 7.73 -12.44
C LYS A 35 7.61 8.95 -12.38
N ASN A 36 7.90 9.85 -11.46
CA ASN A 36 7.16 11.10 -11.27
C ASN A 36 5.69 10.89 -10.91
N GLN A 37 5.37 9.77 -10.27
CA GLN A 37 4.01 9.44 -9.89
C GLN A 37 3.78 9.65 -8.39
N TRP A 38 2.59 10.14 -8.05
CA TRP A 38 2.09 10.12 -6.69
C TRP A 38 1.30 8.83 -6.53
N ILE A 39 1.86 7.90 -5.73
CA ILE A 39 1.27 6.58 -5.52
C ILE A 39 0.48 6.57 -4.21
N TYR A 40 -0.73 6.04 -4.26
CA TYR A 40 -1.59 5.88 -3.10
C TYR A 40 -1.79 4.40 -2.80
N LEU A 41 -1.54 4.01 -1.54
CA LEU A 41 -1.72 2.65 -1.03
C LEU A 41 -2.88 2.65 -0.04
N PRO A 42 -4.12 2.34 -0.47
CA PRO A 42 -5.30 2.52 0.39
C PRO A 42 -5.50 1.45 1.46
N CYS A 43 -4.68 0.41 1.47
CA CYS A 43 -4.82 -0.71 2.40
C CYS A 43 -3.52 -1.03 3.14
N ASP A 44 -2.66 -0.04 3.35
CA ASP A 44 -1.33 -0.26 3.90
C ASP A 44 -1.01 0.65 5.06
N THR A 45 -0.17 0.14 5.97
CA THR A 45 0.39 0.87 7.11
C THR A 45 1.89 1.01 6.91
N GLU A 46 2.55 1.73 7.84
CA GLU A 46 4.00 1.84 7.86
C GLU A 46 4.71 0.48 8.01
N ASP A 47 3.99 -0.54 8.48
CA ASP A 47 4.54 -1.88 8.65
C ASP A 47 4.35 -2.77 7.44
N SER A 48 3.56 -2.33 6.46
CA SER A 48 3.30 -3.15 5.28
C SER A 48 4.51 -3.18 4.36
N ASN A 49 4.66 -4.29 3.66
CA ASN A 49 5.78 -4.46 2.74
C ASN A 49 5.66 -3.56 1.50
N PHE A 50 4.45 -3.24 1.06
CA PHE A 50 4.26 -2.29 -0.04
C PHE A 50 4.77 -0.91 0.34
N TRP A 51 4.45 -0.43 1.54
CA TRP A 51 4.96 0.84 2.01
C TRP A 51 6.48 0.84 2.07
N LYS A 52 7.05 -0.20 2.71
CA LYS A 52 8.49 -0.33 2.84
C LYS A 52 9.20 -0.38 1.49
N TYR A 53 8.62 -1.11 0.55
CA TYR A 53 9.20 -1.25 -0.79
C TYR A 53 9.28 0.10 -1.50
N PHE A 54 8.20 0.86 -1.52
CA PHE A 54 8.19 2.15 -2.20
C PHE A 54 8.99 3.22 -1.47
N ILE A 55 9.10 3.13 -0.15
CA ILE A 55 10.03 3.99 0.60
C ILE A 55 11.47 3.69 0.19
N ASP A 56 11.83 2.41 0.18
CA ASP A 56 13.20 1.99 -0.15
C ASP A 56 13.62 2.40 -1.56
N HIS A 57 12.69 2.40 -2.50
CA HIS A 57 12.96 2.68 -3.90
C HIS A 57 12.47 4.05 -4.35
N PHE A 58 12.07 4.89 -3.42
CA PHE A 58 11.45 6.18 -3.74
C PHE A 58 12.31 7.03 -4.66
N ASN A 59 13.56 7.24 -4.30
CA ASN A 59 14.48 8.05 -5.10
C ASN A 59 14.92 7.32 -6.36
N GLU A 60 15.18 6.04 -6.25
CA GLU A 60 15.62 5.21 -7.39
C GLU A 60 14.57 5.22 -8.51
N TYR A 61 13.30 5.09 -8.15
CA TYR A 61 12.21 5.04 -9.11
C TYR A 61 11.67 6.43 -9.48
N GLY A 62 12.14 7.46 -8.81
CA GLY A 62 11.76 8.83 -9.10
C GLY A 62 10.31 9.15 -8.75
N LEU A 63 9.81 8.60 -7.65
CA LEU A 63 8.43 8.88 -7.23
C LEU A 63 8.28 10.35 -6.85
N LYS A 64 7.08 10.88 -7.08
CA LYS A 64 6.73 12.23 -6.68
C LYS A 64 6.28 12.28 -5.22
N LYS A 65 5.44 11.33 -4.81
CA LYS A 65 4.89 11.26 -3.47
C LYS A 65 4.33 9.87 -3.22
N LEU A 66 4.32 9.44 -1.96
CA LEU A 66 3.74 8.18 -1.55
C LEU A 66 2.77 8.44 -0.41
N THR A 67 1.54 7.96 -0.53
CA THR A 67 0.51 8.10 0.51
C THR A 67 -0.06 6.73 0.83
N ALA A 68 -0.34 6.48 2.10
CA ALA A 68 -0.97 5.24 2.53
C ALA A 68 -2.06 5.52 3.55
N THR A 69 -3.13 4.75 3.50
CA THR A 69 -4.17 4.71 4.52
C THR A 69 -4.52 3.26 4.78
N HIS A 70 -5.21 3.02 5.88
CA HIS A 70 -5.72 1.68 6.19
C HIS A 70 -7.00 1.82 7.00
N ILE A 71 -7.83 0.78 6.95
CA ILE A 71 -9.08 0.77 7.70
C ILE A 71 -8.86 0.30 9.13
N ASN A 72 -9.50 0.99 10.08
CA ASN A 72 -9.63 0.51 11.46
C ASN A 72 -10.97 -0.20 11.58
N LEU A 73 -10.94 -1.51 11.67
CA LEU A 73 -12.16 -2.31 11.66
C LEU A 73 -13.05 -2.07 12.89
N ASP A 74 -12.49 -1.52 13.96
CA ASP A 74 -13.26 -1.18 15.16
C ASP A 74 -14.00 0.16 15.03
N GLY A 75 -13.87 0.83 13.89
CA GLY A 75 -14.54 2.09 13.62
C GLY A 75 -13.87 3.33 14.16
N THR A 76 -12.75 3.18 14.87
CA THR A 76 -12.02 4.36 15.36
C THR A 76 -11.35 5.10 14.22
N PRO A 77 -11.07 6.42 14.39
CA PRO A 77 -10.38 7.17 13.34
C PRO A 77 -9.02 6.58 13.02
N SER A 78 -8.73 6.52 11.72
CA SER A 78 -7.45 6.06 11.21
C SER A 78 -6.52 7.26 10.95
N TYR A 79 -5.49 7.07 10.15
CA TYR A 79 -4.57 8.13 9.77
C TYR A 79 -4.08 7.90 8.36
N ARG A 80 -3.51 8.96 7.78
CA ARG A 80 -2.81 8.84 6.50
C ARG A 80 -1.32 9.08 6.72
N LEU A 81 -0.53 8.37 5.93
CA LEU A 81 0.91 8.55 5.88
C LEU A 81 1.26 9.18 4.54
N ASP A 82 2.14 10.16 4.56
CA ASP A 82 2.65 10.80 3.35
C ASP A 82 4.16 10.84 3.40
N TYR A 83 4.81 10.52 2.28
CA TYR A 83 6.26 10.58 2.15
C TYR A 83 6.62 11.38 0.91
N ASP A 84 7.48 12.36 1.06
CA ASP A 84 7.89 13.26 -0.02
C ASP A 84 9.34 13.04 -0.47
N GLY A 85 9.97 11.99 0.01
CA GLY A 85 11.37 11.71 -0.26
C GLY A 85 12.32 12.17 0.84
N LEU A 86 11.83 12.94 1.80
CA LEU A 86 12.63 13.46 2.90
C LEU A 86 12.11 12.99 4.25
N GLU A 87 10.82 13.13 4.49
CA GLU A 87 10.23 12.75 5.78
C GLU A 87 8.83 12.17 5.61
N VAL A 88 8.46 11.34 6.59
CA VAL A 88 7.11 10.76 6.65
C VAL A 88 6.27 11.64 7.55
N THR A 89 5.09 12.03 7.07
CA THR A 89 4.11 12.80 7.82
C THR A 89 2.90 11.91 8.11
N LYS A 90 2.46 11.91 9.36
CA LYS A 90 1.30 11.14 9.80
C LYS A 90 0.19 12.09 10.19
N THR A 91 -0.95 12.01 9.51
CA THR A 91 -2.07 12.93 9.71
C THR A 91 -3.32 12.15 10.07
N ALA A 92 -4.01 12.55 11.14
CA ALA A 92 -5.25 11.91 11.55
C ALA A 92 -6.32 12.09 10.48
N LEU A 93 -7.08 11.02 10.22
CA LEU A 93 -8.26 11.09 9.38
C LEU A 93 -9.50 11.37 10.22
N ASN A 94 -10.55 11.87 9.61
CA ASN A 94 -11.84 12.05 10.31
C ASN A 94 -12.56 10.73 10.47
N GLY A 95 -12.44 9.83 9.50
CA GLY A 95 -13.08 8.53 9.52
C GLY A 95 -12.12 7.38 9.79
N ASN A 96 -12.64 6.17 9.63
CA ASN A 96 -11.91 4.96 9.97
C ASN A 96 -10.93 4.47 8.91
N GLY A 97 -10.73 5.24 7.83
CA GLY A 97 -9.77 4.86 6.79
C GLY A 97 -10.32 3.92 5.73
N ASP A 98 -11.63 3.71 5.68
CA ASP A 98 -12.25 2.89 4.65
C ASP A 98 -12.00 3.53 3.28
N PHE A 99 -11.41 2.76 2.36
CA PHE A 99 -11.08 3.30 1.04
C PHE A 99 -12.31 3.73 0.23
N ARG A 100 -13.50 3.29 0.64
CA ARG A 100 -14.76 3.69 -0.01
C ARG A 100 -15.31 5.00 0.54
N SER A 101 -14.73 5.54 1.62
CA SER A 101 -15.17 6.81 2.19
C SER A 101 -14.85 7.96 1.26
N GLU A 102 -15.59 9.06 1.40
CA GLU A 102 -15.34 10.27 0.61
C GLU A 102 -13.93 10.81 0.88
N GLU A 103 -13.49 10.72 2.12
CA GLU A 103 -12.16 11.16 2.54
C GLU A 103 -11.07 10.44 1.77
N CYS A 104 -11.16 9.11 1.66
CA CYS A 104 -10.17 8.32 0.92
C CYS A 104 -10.34 8.43 -0.59
N LYS A 105 -11.57 8.57 -1.06
CA LYS A 105 -11.82 8.81 -2.49
C LYS A 105 -11.19 10.11 -2.96
N LYS A 106 -11.18 11.13 -2.11
CA LYS A 106 -10.54 12.39 -2.44
C LYS A 106 -9.04 12.21 -2.66
N ILE A 107 -8.39 11.42 -1.80
CA ILE A 107 -6.97 11.09 -1.97
C ILE A 107 -6.77 10.35 -3.30
N LYS A 108 -7.61 9.36 -3.57
CA LYS A 108 -7.56 8.59 -4.81
C LYS A 108 -7.67 9.49 -6.03
N ASN A 109 -8.55 10.47 -5.99
CA ASN A 109 -8.76 11.38 -7.13
C ASN A 109 -7.59 12.34 -7.35
N GLU A 110 -6.86 12.66 -6.29
CA GLU A 110 -5.71 13.56 -6.37
C GLU A 110 -4.43 12.87 -6.79
N CYS A 111 -4.27 11.58 -6.46
CA CYS A 111 -3.06 10.83 -6.78
C CYS A 111 -3.00 10.45 -8.25
N ASP A 112 -1.83 10.00 -8.68
CA ASP A 112 -1.61 9.57 -10.07
C ASP A 112 -1.85 8.08 -10.26
N MET A 113 -1.59 7.28 -9.23
CA MET A 113 -1.66 5.83 -9.32
C MET A 113 -2.09 5.24 -7.98
N VAL A 114 -2.99 4.26 -8.02
CA VAL A 114 -3.44 3.55 -6.83
C VAL A 114 -2.95 2.11 -6.92
N ILE A 115 -2.31 1.64 -5.85
CA ILE A 115 -1.86 0.25 -5.75
C ILE A 115 -2.43 -0.31 -4.45
N THR A 116 -3.29 -1.32 -4.56
CA THR A 116 -3.80 -1.99 -3.38
C THR A 116 -3.00 -3.26 -3.14
N ASN A 117 -3.18 -3.87 -1.98
CA ASN A 117 -2.50 -5.10 -1.61
C ASN A 117 -3.42 -6.30 -1.90
N PRO A 118 -3.60 -6.68 -3.18
CA PRO A 118 -4.49 -7.78 -3.55
C PRO A 118 -3.81 -9.12 -3.29
N PRO A 119 -4.56 -10.23 -3.39
CA PRO A 119 -3.93 -11.52 -3.45
C PRO A 119 -2.85 -11.53 -4.53
N PHE A 120 -1.72 -12.15 -4.25
CA PHE A 120 -0.54 -12.11 -5.11
C PHE A 120 -0.87 -12.47 -6.58
N SER A 121 -1.72 -13.46 -6.77
CA SER A 121 -2.08 -13.93 -8.11
C SER A 121 -2.78 -12.87 -8.97
N LEU A 122 -3.36 -11.84 -8.35
CA LEU A 122 -4.09 -10.79 -9.05
C LEU A 122 -3.32 -9.48 -9.16
N PHE A 123 -2.09 -9.45 -8.68
CA PHE A 123 -1.32 -8.20 -8.58
C PHE A 123 -1.20 -7.48 -9.93
N ARG A 124 -0.84 -8.20 -10.97
CA ARG A 124 -0.66 -7.60 -12.30
C ARG A 124 -1.94 -7.01 -12.85
N GLU A 125 -3.04 -7.75 -12.72
CA GLU A 125 -4.33 -7.28 -13.20
C GLU A 125 -4.78 -6.06 -12.42
N PHE A 126 -4.49 -6.04 -11.13
CA PHE A 126 -4.87 -4.94 -10.28
C PHE A 126 -4.21 -3.65 -10.70
N ILE A 127 -2.91 -3.68 -10.97
CA ILE A 127 -2.18 -2.50 -11.41
C ILE A 127 -2.75 -1.97 -12.72
N LYS A 128 -2.99 -2.85 -13.68
CA LYS A 128 -3.57 -2.47 -14.97
C LYS A 128 -4.94 -1.84 -14.80
N TRP A 129 -5.74 -2.43 -13.93
CA TRP A 129 -7.12 -1.98 -13.73
C TRP A 129 -7.22 -0.61 -13.08
N LEU A 130 -6.30 -0.30 -12.17
CA LEU A 130 -6.33 0.96 -11.44
C LEU A 130 -5.84 2.14 -12.27
N LYS A 131 -5.20 1.88 -13.36
CA LYS A 131 -4.72 2.90 -14.29
C LYS A 131 -4.80 2.43 -15.71
#